data_bbc2f0c53ad4822fc7d5761b801cb80f
#
_entry.id   bbc2f0c53ad4822fc7d5761b801cb80f
#
_cell.length_a   1.000
_cell.length_b   1.000
_cell.length_c   1.000
_cell.angle_alpha   90.00
_cell.angle_beta   90.00
_cell.angle_gamma   90.00
#
_symmetry.space_group_name_H-M   'P 1'
#
loop_
_entity.id
_entity.type
_entity.pdbx_description
1 polymer ?
#
loop_
_entity_poly.entity_id
_entity_poly.type
_entity_poly.pdbx_seq_one_letter_code
_entity_poly.pdbx_strand_id
1 'polypeptide(L)'
;MISTTKEQAARLLQCKVSADTADMMFTPHNTLSTEPYKEALKDRGYTPAWSLSALLGLLPFKIHSGKYEYWLDIAPMDYGKQWSIGYYCMEKPKVIKGLTRAYNLIECAVQEFEWLTANGYKLNKQ
;
A
#
# COMPACT_ATOMS: atom_id res chain seq x y z
N MET A 1 13.63 6.66 1.49
CA MET A 1 12.26 7.22 1.48
C MET A 1 11.51 6.68 2.69
N ILE A 2 10.95 7.56 3.52
CA ILE A 2 10.31 7.16 4.78
C ILE A 2 8.77 7.13 4.70
N SER A 3 8.19 7.71 3.66
CA SER A 3 6.74 7.72 3.48
C SER A 3 6.35 7.78 2.02
N THR A 4 5.04 7.66 1.76
CA THR A 4 4.49 7.98 0.45
C THR A 4 4.74 9.44 0.10
N THR A 5 4.86 9.72 -1.19
CA THR A 5 4.83 11.08 -1.71
C THR A 5 3.40 11.59 -1.74
N LYS A 6 3.21 12.89 -2.00
CA LYS A 6 1.87 13.45 -2.17
C LYS A 6 1.14 12.82 -3.35
N GLU A 7 1.86 12.52 -4.44
CA GLU A 7 1.28 11.86 -5.61
C GLU A 7 0.81 10.45 -5.27
N GLN A 8 1.63 9.67 -4.56
CA GLN A 8 1.26 8.34 -4.11
C GLN A 8 0.07 8.38 -3.14
N ALA A 9 0.05 9.37 -2.24
CA ALA A 9 -1.08 9.57 -1.35
C ALA A 9 -2.38 9.81 -2.11
N ALA A 10 -2.33 10.61 -3.17
CA ALA A 10 -3.50 10.86 -4.01
C ALA A 10 -3.99 9.56 -4.67
N ARG A 11 -3.08 8.71 -5.13
CA ARG A 11 -3.43 7.40 -5.70
C ARG A 11 -4.10 6.50 -4.68
N LEU A 12 -3.59 6.48 -3.45
CA LEU A 12 -4.20 5.69 -2.36
C LEU A 12 -5.61 6.19 -2.03
N LEU A 13 -5.80 7.51 -1.96
CA LEU A 13 -7.13 8.07 -1.70
C LEU A 13 -8.11 7.75 -2.83
N GLN A 14 -7.65 7.71 -4.08
CA GLN A 14 -8.49 7.28 -5.20
C GLN A 14 -8.90 5.81 -5.07
N CYS A 15 -8.06 4.99 -4.47
CA CYS A 15 -8.38 3.59 -4.15
C CYS A 15 -9.28 3.47 -2.92
N LYS A 16 -9.72 4.60 -2.36
CA LYS A 16 -10.55 4.67 -1.15
C LYS A 16 -9.85 4.11 0.09
N VAL A 17 -8.53 4.19 0.13
CA VAL A 17 -7.78 3.93 1.35
C VAL A 17 -8.12 5.06 2.33
N SER A 18 -8.57 4.70 3.53
CA SER A 18 -8.99 5.71 4.51
C SER A 18 -7.81 6.55 4.98
N ALA A 19 -7.96 7.86 4.97
CA ALA A 19 -6.95 8.78 5.48
C ALA A 19 -6.65 8.52 6.96
N ASP A 20 -7.59 7.95 7.69
CA ASP A 20 -7.41 7.60 9.11
C ASP A 20 -6.35 6.53 9.33
N THR A 21 -5.98 5.78 8.29
CA THR A 21 -4.94 4.76 8.38
C THR A 21 -3.54 5.33 8.17
N ALA A 22 -3.43 6.59 7.77
CA ALA A 22 -2.13 7.25 7.61
C ALA A 22 -1.52 7.52 8.98
N ASP A 23 -0.22 7.28 9.09
CA ASP A 23 0.53 7.52 10.33
C ASP A 23 1.42 8.76 10.24
N MET A 24 1.38 9.45 9.13
CA MET A 24 2.16 10.66 8.87
C MET A 24 1.31 11.63 8.05
N MET A 25 1.82 12.83 7.83
CA MET A 25 1.16 13.80 6.97
C MET A 25 2.15 14.83 6.46
N PHE A 26 1.81 15.44 5.33
CA PHE A 26 2.48 16.64 4.84
C PHE A 26 1.72 17.87 5.30
N THR A 27 2.44 18.84 5.85
CA THR A 27 1.88 20.14 6.21
C THR A 27 1.69 21.00 4.96
N PRO A 28 0.99 22.14 5.06
CA PRO A 28 0.85 23.05 3.90
C PRO A 28 2.19 23.55 3.36
N HIS A 29 3.26 23.51 4.15
CA HIS A 29 4.60 23.90 3.74
C HIS A 29 5.41 22.72 3.21
N ASN A 30 4.78 21.61 2.90
CA ASN A 30 5.41 20.38 2.38
C ASN A 30 6.39 19.74 3.35
N THR A 31 6.23 19.98 4.65
CA THR A 31 7.03 19.35 5.70
C THR A 31 6.34 18.06 6.14
N LEU A 32 7.10 16.98 6.19
CA LEU A 32 6.57 15.69 6.64
C LEU A 32 6.54 15.67 8.17
N SER A 33 5.38 15.37 8.74
CA SER A 33 5.18 15.22 10.16
C SER A 33 4.85 13.76 10.49
N THR A 34 5.46 13.26 11.57
CA THR A 34 5.18 11.90 12.06
C THR A 34 4.02 11.86 13.06
N GLU A 35 3.42 13.00 13.36
CA GLU A 35 2.24 13.05 14.22
C GLU A 35 0.99 13.09 13.36
N PRO A 36 0.26 11.98 13.25
CA PRO A 36 -1.01 12.00 12.54
C PRO A 36 -2.04 12.69 13.41
N TYR A 37 -2.58 13.78 12.93
CA TYR A 37 -3.74 14.37 13.59
C TYR A 37 -4.89 14.40 12.60
N LYS A 38 -5.83 13.56 12.89
CA LYS A 38 -6.98 13.32 12.05
C LYS A 38 -7.77 14.57 11.76
N GLU A 39 -7.78 15.52 12.68
CA GLU A 39 -8.47 16.79 12.52
C GLU A 39 -7.76 17.69 11.52
N ALA A 40 -6.43 17.71 11.53
CA ALA A 40 -5.66 18.53 10.60
C ALA A 40 -5.77 18.04 9.16
N LEU A 41 -6.01 16.74 8.96
CA LEU A 41 -6.21 16.19 7.63
C LEU A 41 -7.48 16.72 6.96
N LYS A 42 -8.37 17.30 7.74
CA LYS A 42 -9.58 17.94 7.22
C LYS A 42 -9.33 19.39 6.80
N ASP A 43 -8.21 19.96 7.21
CA ASP A 43 -7.85 21.32 6.90
C ASP A 43 -7.20 21.40 5.52
N ARG A 44 -7.29 22.58 4.92
CA ARG A 44 -6.70 22.82 3.61
C ARG A 44 -5.18 22.72 3.67
N GLY A 45 -4.63 22.02 2.70
CA GLY A 45 -3.19 21.95 2.51
C GLY A 45 -2.49 20.83 3.24
N TYR A 46 -3.19 20.10 4.09
CA TYR A 46 -2.65 18.90 4.72
C TYR A 46 -2.93 17.67 3.86
N THR A 47 -1.95 16.81 3.74
CA THR A 47 -2.06 15.59 2.93
C THR A 47 -1.64 14.40 3.77
N PRO A 48 -2.45 13.34 3.84
CA PRO A 48 -2.04 12.14 4.56
C PRO A 48 -0.80 11.51 3.91
N ALA A 49 0.03 10.90 4.72
CA ALA A 49 1.20 10.16 4.26
C ALA A 49 1.28 8.86 5.05
N TRP A 50 1.69 7.81 4.37
CA TRP A 50 1.80 6.49 4.97
C TRP A 50 3.27 6.07 5.00
N SER A 51 3.75 5.65 6.16
CA SER A 51 5.04 4.97 6.25
C SER A 51 4.92 3.59 5.61
N LEU A 52 6.05 2.96 5.33
CA LEU A 52 6.05 1.58 4.84
C LEU A 52 5.34 0.66 5.82
N SER A 53 5.58 0.83 7.12
CA SER A 53 4.93 0.01 8.14
C SER A 53 3.40 0.14 8.10
N ALA A 54 2.88 1.36 7.94
CA ALA A 54 1.44 1.57 7.82
C ALA A 54 0.88 0.89 6.57
N LEU A 55 1.59 1.00 5.45
CA LEU A 55 1.16 0.36 4.19
C LEU A 55 1.13 -1.17 4.32
N LEU A 56 2.20 -1.75 4.85
CA LEU A 56 2.26 -3.21 5.00
C LEU A 56 1.17 -3.73 5.93
N GLY A 57 0.81 -2.93 6.96
CA GLY A 57 -0.28 -3.29 7.86
C GLY A 57 -1.67 -3.29 7.21
N LEU A 58 -1.83 -2.59 6.09
CA LEU A 58 -3.09 -2.54 5.34
C LEU A 58 -3.20 -3.66 4.31
N LEU A 59 -2.10 -4.26 3.89
CA LEU A 59 -2.13 -5.35 2.92
C LEU A 59 -2.71 -6.60 3.56
N PRO A 60 -3.77 -7.20 2.98
CA PRO A 60 -4.22 -8.49 3.47
C PRO A 60 -3.12 -9.53 3.22
N PHE A 61 -2.83 -10.37 4.22
CA PHE A 61 -1.82 -11.42 4.02
C PHE A 61 -2.40 -12.64 3.31
N LYS A 62 -3.71 -12.68 3.09
CA LYS A 62 -4.38 -13.76 2.39
C LYS A 62 -5.59 -13.22 1.63
N ILE A 63 -5.76 -13.67 0.39
CA ILE A 63 -6.95 -13.37 -0.41
C ILE A 63 -7.53 -14.68 -0.94
N HIS A 64 -8.82 -14.67 -1.24
CA HIS A 64 -9.51 -15.81 -1.81
C HIS A 64 -9.89 -15.50 -3.25
N SER A 65 -9.64 -16.44 -4.15
CA SER A 65 -10.07 -16.35 -5.54
C SER A 65 -10.58 -17.72 -5.98
N GLY A 66 -11.88 -17.79 -6.25
CA GLY A 66 -12.54 -19.09 -6.50
C GLY A 66 -12.43 -19.96 -5.26
N LYS A 67 -11.94 -21.17 -5.41
CA LYS A 67 -11.76 -22.12 -4.31
C LYS A 67 -10.37 -22.12 -3.70
N TYR A 68 -9.49 -21.25 -4.19
CA TYR A 68 -8.09 -21.23 -3.74
C TYR A 68 -7.81 -20.05 -2.85
N GLU A 69 -6.86 -20.24 -1.92
CA GLU A 69 -6.31 -19.18 -1.09
C GLU A 69 -4.96 -18.75 -1.67
N TYR A 70 -4.74 -17.44 -1.72
CA TYR A 70 -3.49 -16.85 -2.17
C TYR A 70 -2.89 -16.05 -1.03
N TRP A 71 -1.60 -16.23 -0.81
CA TRP A 71 -0.88 -15.65 0.31
C TRP A 71 0.05 -14.54 -0.15
N LEU A 72 0.15 -13.49 0.65
CA LEU A 72 1.02 -12.37 0.39
C LEU A 72 2.48 -12.81 0.35
N ASP A 73 3.18 -12.38 -0.68
CA ASP A 73 4.61 -12.61 -0.84
C ASP A 73 5.29 -11.30 -1.20
N ILE A 74 6.27 -10.91 -0.42
CA ILE A 74 7.06 -9.70 -0.61
C ILE A 74 8.51 -10.14 -0.74
N ALA A 75 9.15 -9.81 -1.85
CA ALA A 75 10.48 -10.29 -2.13
C ALA A 75 11.34 -9.25 -2.82
N PRO A 76 12.64 -9.21 -2.49
CA PRO A 76 13.59 -8.45 -3.30
C PRO A 76 13.81 -9.17 -4.63
N MET A 77 14.00 -8.38 -5.67
CA MET A 77 14.23 -8.86 -7.03
C MET A 77 15.49 -8.21 -7.59
N ASP A 78 16.08 -8.84 -8.61
CA ASP A 78 17.23 -8.29 -9.33
C ASP A 78 18.34 -7.83 -8.38
N TYR A 79 18.79 -8.78 -7.52
CA TYR A 79 19.85 -8.55 -6.54
C TYR A 79 19.59 -7.36 -5.61
N GLY A 80 18.32 -7.16 -5.25
CA GLY A 80 17.92 -6.09 -4.34
C GLY A 80 17.69 -4.74 -4.98
N LYS A 81 17.76 -4.66 -6.32
CA LYS A 81 17.51 -3.40 -7.03
C LYS A 81 16.03 -3.09 -7.19
N GLN A 82 15.19 -4.09 -7.09
CA GLN A 82 13.74 -3.97 -7.20
C GLN A 82 13.06 -4.77 -6.12
N TRP A 83 11.79 -4.47 -5.90
CA TRP A 83 10.93 -5.21 -4.99
C TRP A 83 9.72 -5.74 -5.76
N SER A 84 9.20 -6.86 -5.31
CA SER A 84 7.94 -7.39 -5.84
C SER A 84 6.99 -7.67 -4.69
N ILE A 85 5.69 -7.48 -4.96
CA ILE A 85 4.60 -7.89 -4.09
C ILE A 85 3.62 -8.67 -4.96
N GLY A 86 3.10 -9.76 -4.42
CA GLY A 86 2.10 -10.56 -5.12
C GLY A 86 1.44 -11.52 -4.17
N TYR A 87 0.49 -12.28 -4.68
CA TYR A 87 -0.22 -13.29 -3.92
C TYR A 87 -0.09 -14.61 -4.64
N TYR A 88 0.47 -15.61 -3.97
CA TYR A 88 0.69 -16.91 -4.57
C TYR A 88 -0.14 -17.99 -3.90
N CYS A 89 -0.49 -19.00 -4.68
CA CYS A 89 -1.33 -20.10 -4.23
C CYS A 89 -0.46 -21.28 -3.78
N MET A 90 -0.70 -21.77 -2.57
CA MET A 90 0.04 -22.92 -2.03
C MET A 90 -0.27 -24.20 -2.79
N GLU A 91 -1.50 -24.34 -3.28
CA GLU A 91 -1.91 -25.53 -4.05
C GLU A 91 -1.45 -25.45 -5.51
N LYS A 92 -1.16 -24.23 -6.00
CA LYS A 92 -0.68 -24.01 -7.37
C LYS A 92 0.47 -23.00 -7.34
N PRO A 93 1.67 -23.41 -6.92
CA PRO A 93 2.75 -22.47 -6.65
C PRO A 93 3.24 -21.67 -7.86
N LYS A 94 2.84 -22.05 -9.07
CA LYS A 94 3.20 -21.30 -10.27
C LYS A 94 2.22 -20.16 -10.59
N VAL A 95 1.11 -20.07 -9.85
CA VAL A 95 0.11 -19.03 -10.09
C VAL A 95 0.28 -17.92 -9.08
N ILE A 96 0.64 -16.74 -9.59
CA ILE A 96 0.79 -15.53 -8.78
C ILE A 96 -0.22 -14.52 -9.28
N LYS A 97 -1.03 -13.96 -8.37
CA LYS A 97 -1.97 -12.89 -8.67
C LYS A 97 -1.45 -11.56 -8.17
N GLY A 98 -1.76 -10.51 -8.92
CA GLY A 98 -1.43 -9.15 -8.52
C GLY A 98 0.06 -8.88 -8.38
N LEU A 99 0.89 -9.54 -9.20
CA LEU A 99 2.33 -9.32 -9.12
C LEU A 99 2.67 -7.91 -9.57
N THR A 100 3.26 -7.14 -8.66
CA THR A 100 3.75 -5.78 -8.94
C THR A 100 5.24 -5.72 -8.68
N ARG A 101 5.92 -4.81 -9.38
CA ARG A 101 7.36 -4.61 -9.25
C ARG A 101 7.65 -3.12 -9.25
N ALA A 102 8.57 -2.70 -8.41
CA ALA A 102 9.01 -1.31 -8.35
C ALA A 102 10.41 -1.22 -7.75
N TYR A 103 11.08 -0.08 -7.98
CA TYR A 103 12.42 0.15 -7.44
C TYR A 103 12.42 0.31 -5.93
N ASN A 104 11.32 0.79 -5.33
CA ASN A 104 11.21 0.85 -3.88
C ASN A 104 9.92 0.17 -3.43
N LEU A 105 9.93 -0.27 -2.18
CA LEU A 105 8.84 -1.07 -1.65
C LEU A 105 7.57 -0.25 -1.43
N ILE A 106 7.69 1.05 -1.16
CA ILE A 106 6.51 1.92 -1.00
C ILE A 106 5.75 2.01 -2.32
N GLU A 107 6.44 2.28 -3.43
CA GLU A 107 5.78 2.35 -4.74
C GLU A 107 5.17 0.99 -5.10
N CYS A 108 5.89 -0.09 -4.81
CA CYS A 108 5.39 -1.43 -5.04
C CYS A 108 4.09 -1.68 -4.27
N ALA A 109 4.05 -1.27 -2.99
CA ALA A 109 2.85 -1.39 -2.17
C ALA A 109 1.69 -0.56 -2.71
N VAL A 110 1.95 0.68 -3.16
CA VAL A 110 0.90 1.53 -3.75
C VAL A 110 0.30 0.86 -4.98
N GLN A 111 1.12 0.30 -5.85
CA GLN A 111 0.64 -0.45 -7.02
C GLN A 111 -0.20 -1.65 -6.59
N GLU A 112 0.19 -2.33 -5.53
CA GLU A 112 -0.56 -3.48 -5.03
C GLU A 112 -1.93 -3.07 -4.50
N PHE A 113 -2.03 -1.93 -3.81
CA PHE A 113 -3.33 -1.40 -3.38
C PHE A 113 -4.22 -1.09 -4.58
N GLU A 114 -3.65 -0.51 -5.63
CA GLU A 114 -4.41 -0.24 -6.85
C GLU A 114 -4.97 -1.53 -7.45
N TRP A 115 -4.15 -2.58 -7.49
CA TRP A 115 -4.59 -3.88 -8.01
C TRP A 115 -5.66 -4.51 -7.11
N LEU A 116 -5.44 -4.52 -5.80
CA LEU A 116 -6.38 -5.12 -4.84
C LEU A 116 -7.76 -4.46 -4.94
N THR A 117 -7.79 -3.14 -4.90
CA THR A 117 -9.06 -2.41 -4.92
C THR A 117 -9.76 -2.51 -6.28
N ALA A 118 -9.02 -2.51 -7.37
CA ALA A 118 -9.58 -2.70 -8.71
C ALA A 118 -10.22 -4.08 -8.88
N ASN A 119 -9.76 -5.06 -8.12
CA ASN A 119 -10.28 -6.43 -8.18
C ASN A 119 -11.23 -6.77 -7.02
N GLY A 120 -11.63 -5.78 -6.24
CA GLY A 120 -12.65 -5.95 -5.22
C GLY A 120 -12.19 -6.58 -3.91
N TYR A 121 -10.90 -6.70 -3.69
CA TYR A 121 -10.37 -7.25 -2.44
C TYR A 121 -10.36 -6.18 -1.34
N LYS A 122 -10.64 -6.60 -0.12
CA LYS A 122 -10.67 -5.71 1.03
C LYS A 122 -9.27 -5.57 1.65
N LEU A 123 -8.96 -4.35 2.06
CA LEU A 123 -7.75 -4.06 2.81
C LEU A 123 -8.00 -4.28 4.30
N ASN A 124 -6.90 -4.46 5.06
CA ASN A 124 -7.00 -4.52 6.51
C ASN A 124 -7.31 -3.13 7.09
N LYS A 125 -7.91 -3.08 8.26
CA LYS A 125 -8.13 -1.84 9.04
C LYS A 125 -8.96 -0.77 8.32
N GLN A 126 -9.80 -1.18 7.42
CA GLN A 126 -10.68 -0.28 6.68
C GLN A 126 -12.10 -0.27 7.24
#